data_b0ea632d11a601a58073097e55a2ecdb
#
_entry.id   b0ea632d11a601a58073097e55a2ecdb
#
_cell.length_a   1.000
_cell.length_b   1.000
_cell.length_c   1.000
_cell.angle_alpha   90.00
_cell.angle_beta   90.00
_cell.angle_gamma   90.00
#
_symmetry.space_group_name_H-M   'P 1'
#
loop_
_entity.id
_entity.type
_entity.pdbx_description
1 polymer ?
#
loop_
_entity_poly.entity_id
_entity_poly.type
_entity_poly.pdbx_seq_one_letter_code
_entity_poly.pdbx_strand_id
1 'polypeptide(L)'
;MFRKRPFGVTLLLWLVLSLSAWGAVRLLAALRLWNELNEFKAHLSPLYLSMTGAGWMVAGAVLLWGLFSGKWWIQRAIPASVILWIVQYWIERVFFESPRANLLFALIFSLLLLIVTLISVFNRKTKEFIIRSEEHEQPDQYSDIA
;
A
#
# COMPACT_ATOMS: atom_id res chain seq x y z
N MET A 1 -14.85 15.13 20.17
CA MET A 1 -14.34 16.16 19.22
C MET A 1 -13.62 15.46 18.08
N PHE A 2 -14.17 15.43 16.86
CA PHE A 2 -13.52 14.79 15.72
C PHE A 2 -12.29 15.62 15.32
N ARG A 3 -11.11 15.11 15.64
CA ARG A 3 -9.83 15.74 15.32
C ARG A 3 -9.67 15.80 13.80
N LYS A 4 -9.59 17.00 13.22
CA LYS A 4 -9.39 17.17 11.77
C LYS A 4 -8.07 16.51 11.37
N ARG A 5 -8.17 15.41 10.62
CA ARG A 5 -7.00 14.69 10.12
C ARG A 5 -6.28 15.58 9.10
N PRO A 6 -4.94 15.69 9.15
CA PRO A 6 -4.21 16.44 8.14
C PRO A 6 -4.40 15.78 6.76
N PHE A 7 -4.47 16.61 5.72
CA PHE A 7 -4.72 16.15 4.33
C PHE A 7 -3.78 15.03 3.91
N GLY A 8 -2.49 15.09 4.30
CA GLY A 8 -1.51 14.04 3.98
C GLY A 8 -1.89 12.67 4.53
N VAL A 9 -2.42 12.60 5.76
CA VAL A 9 -2.89 11.32 6.36
C VAL A 9 -4.08 10.76 5.59
N THR A 10 -5.02 11.61 5.20
CA THR A 10 -6.18 11.20 4.40
C THR A 10 -5.74 10.66 3.04
N LEU A 11 -4.79 11.31 2.39
CA LEU A 11 -4.25 10.89 1.10
C LEU A 11 -3.52 9.54 1.20
N LEU A 12 -2.69 9.36 2.25
CA LEU A 12 -2.03 8.07 2.52
C LEU A 12 -3.04 6.95 2.79
N LEU A 13 -4.12 7.26 3.50
CA LEU A 13 -5.19 6.29 3.77
C LEU A 13 -5.86 5.83 2.47
N TRP A 14 -6.21 6.77 1.57
CA TRP A 14 -6.77 6.44 0.27
C TRP A 14 -5.80 5.62 -0.59
N LEU A 15 -4.51 5.95 -0.57
CA LEU A 15 -3.48 5.22 -1.30
C LEU A 15 -3.37 3.78 -0.79
N VAL A 16 -3.25 3.57 0.51
CA VAL A 16 -3.15 2.22 1.11
C VAL A 16 -4.44 1.43 0.86
N LEU A 17 -5.61 2.06 0.97
CA LEU A 17 -6.89 1.44 0.68
C LEU A 17 -6.97 1.00 -0.79
N SER A 18 -6.50 1.83 -1.73
CA SER A 18 -6.46 1.49 -3.16
C SER A 18 -5.55 0.29 -3.44
N LEU A 19 -4.36 0.23 -2.81
CA LEU A 19 -3.45 -0.92 -2.93
C LEU A 19 -4.08 -2.20 -2.37
N SER A 20 -4.74 -2.11 -1.22
CA SER A 20 -5.43 -3.24 -0.60
C SER A 20 -6.60 -3.73 -1.46
N ALA A 21 -7.42 -2.82 -1.97
CA ALA A 21 -8.54 -3.13 -2.87
C ALA A 21 -8.06 -3.79 -4.16
N TRP A 22 -6.97 -3.29 -4.74
CA TRP A 22 -6.34 -3.92 -5.91
C TRP A 22 -5.89 -5.35 -5.63
N GLY A 23 -5.25 -5.59 -4.47
CA GLY A 23 -4.88 -6.94 -4.02
C GLY A 23 -6.10 -7.85 -3.90
N ALA A 24 -7.19 -7.36 -3.29
CA ALA A 24 -8.43 -8.11 -3.16
C ALA A 24 -9.07 -8.45 -4.52
N VAL A 25 -9.11 -7.50 -5.46
CA VAL A 25 -9.61 -7.73 -6.82
C VAL A 25 -8.79 -8.80 -7.54
N ARG A 26 -7.45 -8.74 -7.45
CA ARG A 26 -6.56 -9.76 -8.06
C ARG A 26 -6.82 -11.15 -7.46
N LEU A 27 -6.95 -11.24 -6.14
CA LEU A 27 -7.24 -12.50 -5.45
C LEU A 27 -8.58 -13.07 -5.90
N LEU A 28 -9.63 -12.26 -5.91
CA LEU A 28 -10.97 -12.68 -6.34
C LEU A 28 -10.99 -13.10 -7.81
N ALA A 29 -10.30 -12.38 -8.68
CA ALA A 29 -10.18 -12.72 -10.09
C ALA A 29 -9.46 -14.07 -10.27
N ALA A 30 -8.35 -14.28 -9.56
CA ALA A 30 -7.60 -15.53 -9.60
C ALA A 30 -8.44 -16.72 -9.13
N LEU A 31 -9.25 -16.55 -8.06
CA LEU A 31 -10.10 -17.62 -7.53
C LEU A 31 -11.29 -17.91 -8.44
N ARG A 32 -11.92 -16.89 -9.02
CA ARG A 32 -13.08 -17.06 -9.89
C ARG A 32 -12.73 -17.64 -11.26
N LEU A 33 -11.62 -17.21 -11.82
CA LEU A 33 -11.17 -17.60 -13.17
C LEU A 33 -10.10 -18.69 -13.16
N TRP A 34 -9.98 -19.43 -12.05
CA TRP A 34 -8.91 -20.41 -11.85
C TRP A 34 -8.83 -21.44 -12.99
N ASN A 35 -9.96 -22.02 -13.37
CA ASN A 35 -10.01 -23.03 -14.42
C ASN A 35 -9.71 -22.42 -15.79
N GLU A 36 -10.30 -21.27 -16.10
CA GLU A 36 -10.08 -20.58 -17.37
C GLU A 36 -8.62 -20.14 -17.54
N LEU A 37 -7.99 -19.59 -16.47
CA LEU A 37 -6.58 -19.20 -16.50
C LEU A 37 -5.64 -20.39 -16.71
N ASN A 38 -5.99 -21.58 -16.22
CA ASN A 38 -5.23 -22.81 -16.46
C ASN A 38 -5.41 -23.33 -17.90
N GLU A 39 -6.62 -23.32 -18.43
CA GLU A 39 -6.94 -23.82 -19.77
C GLU A 39 -6.31 -22.95 -20.87
N PHE A 40 -6.40 -21.63 -20.74
CA PHE A 40 -5.89 -20.68 -21.73
C PHE A 40 -4.38 -20.46 -21.66
N LYS A 41 -3.63 -21.17 -20.78
CA LYS A 41 -2.20 -20.95 -20.55
C LYS A 41 -1.86 -19.47 -20.42
N ALA A 42 -2.64 -18.75 -19.61
CA ALA A 42 -2.45 -17.33 -19.37
C ALA A 42 -0.98 -17.07 -18.99
N HIS A 43 -0.40 -15.98 -19.47
CA HIS A 43 0.99 -15.61 -19.18
C HIS A 43 1.30 -15.53 -17.68
N LEU A 44 0.27 -15.28 -16.86
CA LEU A 44 0.35 -15.26 -15.39
C LEU A 44 -0.39 -16.46 -14.82
N SER A 45 0.31 -17.30 -14.06
CA SER A 45 -0.32 -18.44 -13.41
C SER A 45 -1.36 -17.99 -12.36
N PRO A 46 -2.50 -18.70 -12.22
CA PRO A 46 -3.51 -18.34 -11.21
C PRO A 46 -2.96 -18.40 -9.78
N LEU A 47 -1.98 -19.27 -9.54
CA LEU A 47 -1.28 -19.35 -8.25
C LEU A 47 -0.49 -18.05 -7.96
N TYR A 48 0.24 -17.53 -8.93
CA TYR A 48 0.98 -16.27 -8.78
C TYR A 48 0.04 -15.09 -8.51
N LEU A 49 -1.07 -15.00 -9.26
CA LEU A 49 -2.08 -13.96 -9.08
C LEU A 49 -2.73 -14.03 -7.70
N SER A 50 -3.06 -15.23 -7.22
CA SER A 50 -3.67 -15.41 -5.89
C SER A 50 -2.70 -15.07 -4.76
N MET A 51 -1.44 -15.53 -4.85
CA MET A 51 -0.42 -15.24 -3.82
C MET A 51 -0.09 -13.74 -3.74
N THR A 52 0.12 -13.09 -4.90
CA THR A 52 0.41 -11.65 -4.94
C THR A 52 -0.81 -10.82 -4.51
N GLY A 53 -2.02 -11.22 -4.91
CA GLY A 53 -3.25 -10.58 -4.48
C GLY A 53 -3.48 -10.68 -2.98
N ALA A 54 -3.33 -11.89 -2.40
CA ALA A 54 -3.43 -12.11 -0.96
C ALA A 54 -2.35 -11.33 -0.19
N GLY A 55 -1.10 -11.33 -0.69
CA GLY A 55 0.00 -10.58 -0.09
C GLY A 55 -0.29 -9.08 0.00
N TRP A 56 -0.79 -8.47 -1.08
CA TRP A 56 -1.14 -7.05 -1.07
C TRP A 56 -2.36 -6.73 -0.22
N MET A 57 -3.33 -7.63 -0.15
CA MET A 57 -4.49 -7.46 0.75
C MET A 57 -4.04 -7.45 2.22
N VAL A 58 -3.20 -8.40 2.63
CA VAL A 58 -2.66 -8.49 4.00
C VAL A 58 -1.76 -7.30 4.30
N ALA A 59 -0.82 -6.97 3.40
CA ALA A 59 0.06 -5.81 3.56
C ALA A 59 -0.75 -4.51 3.72
N GLY A 60 -1.78 -4.31 2.89
CA GLY A 60 -2.69 -3.18 3.00
C GLY A 60 -3.41 -3.13 4.34
N ALA A 61 -3.92 -4.26 4.84
CA ALA A 61 -4.57 -4.33 6.14
C ALA A 61 -3.62 -3.96 7.29
N VAL A 62 -2.37 -4.46 7.26
CA VAL A 62 -1.33 -4.13 8.25
C VAL A 62 -0.97 -2.65 8.20
N LEU A 63 -0.81 -2.08 7.00
CA LEU A 63 -0.53 -0.65 6.82
C LEU A 63 -1.68 0.23 7.31
N LEU A 64 -2.92 -0.15 7.03
CA LEU A 64 -4.10 0.56 7.55
C LEU A 64 -4.13 0.51 9.08
N TRP A 65 -3.93 -0.67 9.65
CA TRP A 65 -3.85 -0.81 11.10
C TRP A 65 -2.74 0.07 11.71
N GLY A 66 -1.53 0.04 11.15
CA GLY A 66 -0.42 0.88 11.60
C GLY A 66 -0.71 2.38 11.48
N LEU A 67 -1.40 2.79 10.39
CA LEU A 67 -1.78 4.19 10.17
C LEU A 67 -2.84 4.66 11.19
N PHE A 68 -3.82 3.80 11.52
CA PHE A 68 -4.83 4.11 12.55
C PHE A 68 -4.24 4.12 13.97
N SER A 69 -3.28 3.22 14.24
CA SER A 69 -2.57 3.14 15.53
C SER A 69 -1.44 4.17 15.66
N GLY A 70 -1.18 4.99 14.63
CA GLY A 70 -0.17 6.06 14.68
C GLY A 70 1.27 5.57 14.88
N LYS A 71 1.60 4.35 14.53
CA LYS A 71 2.93 3.76 14.77
C LYS A 71 4.02 4.44 13.93
N TRP A 72 5.17 4.72 14.53
CA TRP A 72 6.29 5.41 13.88
C TRP A 72 6.85 4.68 12.65
N TRP A 73 6.83 3.35 12.66
CA TRP A 73 7.34 2.53 11.55
C TRP A 73 6.55 2.73 10.25
N ILE A 74 5.29 3.22 10.33
CA ILE A 74 4.42 3.42 9.17
C ILE A 74 4.99 4.45 8.19
N GLN A 75 5.75 5.43 8.69
CA GLN A 75 6.42 6.45 7.86
C GLN A 75 7.43 5.83 6.88
N ARG A 76 8.03 4.71 7.25
CA ARG A 76 8.96 3.96 6.39
C ARG A 76 8.26 2.87 5.60
N ALA A 77 7.28 2.23 6.20
CA ALA A 77 6.57 1.10 5.59
C ALA A 77 5.73 1.52 4.38
N ILE A 78 5.05 2.67 4.41
CA ILE A 78 4.23 3.12 3.28
C ILE A 78 5.08 3.38 2.03
N PRO A 79 6.14 4.21 2.05
CA PRO A 79 6.98 4.39 0.86
C PRO A 79 7.62 3.09 0.38
N ALA A 80 8.09 2.24 1.31
CA ALA A 80 8.65 0.94 0.95
C ALA A 80 7.63 0.05 0.23
N SER A 81 6.39 0.02 0.69
CA SER A 81 5.31 -0.74 0.05
C SER A 81 4.97 -0.20 -1.33
N VAL A 82 4.93 1.12 -1.52
CA VAL A 82 4.70 1.74 -2.84
C VAL A 82 5.83 1.42 -3.80
N ILE A 83 7.09 1.49 -3.35
CA ILE A 83 8.25 1.11 -4.17
C ILE A 83 8.15 -0.36 -4.57
N LEU A 84 7.86 -1.25 -3.62
CA LEU A 84 7.71 -2.68 -3.88
C LEU A 84 6.58 -2.96 -4.89
N TRP A 85 5.45 -2.25 -4.76
CA TRP A 85 4.34 -2.35 -5.71
C TRP A 85 4.74 -1.88 -7.12
N ILE A 86 5.47 -0.76 -7.23
CA ILE A 86 5.97 -0.24 -8.51
C ILE A 86 6.95 -1.25 -9.12
N VAL A 87 7.87 -1.81 -8.34
CA VAL A 87 8.83 -2.81 -8.81
C VAL A 87 8.09 -4.05 -9.34
N GLN A 88 7.12 -4.57 -8.58
CA GLN A 88 6.30 -5.69 -9.02
C GLN A 88 5.54 -5.38 -10.32
N TYR A 89 4.91 -4.20 -10.39
CA TYR A 89 4.21 -3.76 -11.60
C TYR A 89 5.14 -3.74 -12.82
N TRP A 90 6.37 -3.24 -12.68
CA TRP A 90 7.32 -3.20 -13.78
C TRP A 90 7.86 -4.59 -14.14
N ILE A 91 8.07 -5.47 -13.16
CA ILE A 91 8.44 -6.87 -13.42
C ILE A 91 7.33 -7.55 -14.23
N GLU A 92 6.08 -7.44 -13.81
CA GLU A 92 4.94 -8.02 -14.53
C GLU A 92 4.85 -7.46 -15.94
N ARG A 93 5.00 -6.17 -16.10
CA ARG A 93 4.92 -5.50 -17.39
C ARG A 93 6.05 -5.88 -18.35
N VAL A 94 7.27 -6.08 -17.83
CA VAL A 94 8.42 -6.43 -18.66
C VAL A 94 8.38 -7.90 -19.09
N PHE A 95 7.99 -8.79 -18.19
CA PHE A 95 8.07 -10.23 -18.43
C PHE A 95 6.78 -10.84 -19.01
N PHE A 96 5.62 -10.28 -18.71
CA PHE A 96 4.35 -10.91 -19.05
C PHE A 96 3.49 -10.10 -20.04
N GLU A 97 3.79 -8.84 -20.30
CA GLU A 97 2.99 -7.99 -21.18
C GLU A 97 3.68 -7.81 -22.55
N SER A 98 2.99 -8.20 -23.63
CA SER A 98 3.42 -7.95 -25.01
C SER A 98 2.17 -7.77 -25.90
N PRO A 99 2.05 -6.67 -26.68
CA PRO A 99 2.96 -5.54 -26.84
C PRO A 99 2.86 -4.52 -25.70
N ARG A 100 3.96 -3.82 -25.42
CA ARG A 100 4.07 -2.81 -24.34
C ARG A 100 3.42 -1.49 -24.76
N ALA A 101 2.09 -1.43 -24.70
CA ALA A 101 1.36 -0.19 -24.97
C ALA A 101 1.58 0.85 -23.84
N ASN A 102 1.65 2.14 -24.18
CA ASN A 102 1.65 3.25 -23.22
C ASN A 102 2.76 3.25 -22.15
N LEU A 103 3.99 2.87 -22.54
CA LEU A 103 5.14 2.79 -21.62
C LEU A 103 5.43 4.14 -20.93
N LEU A 104 5.36 5.24 -21.69
CA LEU A 104 5.58 6.58 -21.18
C LEU A 104 4.55 6.96 -20.12
N PHE A 105 3.28 6.66 -20.36
CA PHE A 105 2.20 6.93 -19.40
C PHE A 105 2.41 6.16 -18.10
N ALA A 106 2.75 4.87 -18.18
CA ALA A 106 3.02 4.04 -17.01
C ALA A 106 4.20 4.55 -16.18
N LEU A 107 5.26 5.04 -16.85
CA LEU A 107 6.43 5.61 -16.19
C LEU A 107 6.07 6.92 -15.47
N ILE A 108 5.38 7.84 -16.14
CA ILE A 108 4.93 9.10 -15.54
C ILE A 108 4.03 8.82 -14.35
N PHE A 109 3.08 7.90 -14.48
CA PHE A 109 2.14 7.56 -13.40
C PHE A 109 2.87 6.96 -12.18
N SER A 110 3.82 6.03 -12.40
CA SER A 110 4.64 5.45 -11.34
C SER A 110 5.47 6.50 -10.60
N LEU A 111 6.09 7.42 -11.35
CA LEU A 111 6.88 8.51 -10.78
C LEU A 111 6.01 9.47 -9.96
N LEU A 112 4.86 9.87 -10.50
CA LEU A 112 3.91 10.75 -9.82
C LEU A 112 3.40 10.12 -8.53
N LEU A 113 3.05 8.84 -8.54
CA LEU A 113 2.61 8.11 -7.36
C LEU A 113 3.70 8.08 -6.28
N LEU A 114 4.95 7.85 -6.67
CA LEU A 114 6.08 7.87 -5.74
C LEU A 114 6.28 9.27 -5.14
N ILE A 115 6.30 10.32 -5.95
CA ILE A 115 6.47 11.71 -5.50
C ILE A 115 5.35 12.10 -4.52
N VAL A 116 4.09 11.84 -4.87
CA VAL A 116 2.94 12.14 -4.01
C VAL A 116 3.04 11.41 -2.67
N THR A 117 3.47 10.14 -2.70
CA THR A 117 3.67 9.36 -1.47
C THR A 117 4.76 9.96 -0.59
N LEU A 118 5.92 10.29 -1.17
CA LEU A 118 7.03 10.87 -0.44
C LEU A 118 6.65 12.23 0.17
N ILE A 119 6.05 13.12 -0.61
CA ILE A 119 5.60 14.43 -0.12
C ILE A 119 4.60 14.24 1.03
N SER A 120 3.64 13.32 0.91
CA SER A 120 2.62 13.08 1.92
C SER A 120 3.19 12.53 3.23
N VAL A 121 4.15 11.59 3.14
CA VAL A 121 4.80 10.98 4.32
C VAL A 121 5.74 11.96 5.01
N PHE A 122 6.55 12.70 4.23
CA PHE A 122 7.54 13.63 4.78
C PHE A 122 6.97 15.01 5.15
N ASN A 123 5.68 15.25 4.89
CA ASN A 123 5.03 16.49 5.30
C ASN A 123 5.06 16.62 6.84
N ARG A 124 5.51 17.79 7.32
CA ARG A 124 5.67 18.10 8.73
C ARG A 124 4.39 17.84 9.55
N LYS A 125 3.23 18.21 9.02
CA LYS A 125 1.93 17.98 9.68
C LYS A 125 1.59 16.49 9.82
N THR A 126 1.97 15.67 8.85
CA THR A 126 1.77 14.21 8.89
C THR A 126 2.67 13.56 9.94
N LYS A 127 3.94 13.98 10.01
CA LYS A 127 4.89 13.51 11.03
C LYS A 127 4.44 13.88 12.44
N GLU A 128 4.06 15.13 12.68
CA GLU A 128 3.57 15.59 13.99
C GLU A 128 2.30 14.85 14.41
N PHE A 129 1.41 14.53 13.48
CA PHE A 129 0.20 13.75 13.78
C PHE A 129 0.54 12.32 14.23
N ILE A 130 1.48 11.65 13.58
CA ILE A 130 1.88 10.26 13.90
C ILE A 130 2.61 10.23 15.25
N ILE A 131 3.59 11.13 15.49
CA ILE A 131 4.36 11.20 16.74
C ILE A 131 3.46 11.47 17.94
N ARG A 132 2.55 12.43 17.81
CA ARG A 132 1.64 12.79 18.89
C ARG A 132 0.60 11.70 19.21
N SER A 133 0.33 10.80 18.27
CA SER A 133 -0.55 9.65 18.50
C SER A 133 0.12 8.60 19.39
N GLU A 134 1.45 8.45 19.30
CA GLU A 134 2.23 7.55 20.16
C GLU A 134 2.33 8.06 21.62
N GLU A 135 2.51 9.35 21.80
CA GLU A 135 2.61 9.94 23.15
C GLU A 135 1.33 9.71 23.99
N HIS A 136 0.18 9.57 23.34
CA HIS A 136 -1.08 9.30 24.04
C HIS A 136 -1.33 7.82 24.38
N GLU A 137 -0.57 6.89 23.76
CA GLU A 137 -0.61 5.45 24.11
C GLU A 137 0.32 5.08 25.28
N GLN A 138 1.17 6.02 25.77
CA GLN A 138 2.06 5.80 26.94
C GLN A 138 1.71 6.70 28.14
N PRO A 139 0.49 6.69 28.67
CA PRO A 139 0.17 7.59 29.77
C PRO A 139 0.64 7.15 31.15
N ASP A 140 0.95 5.92 31.47
CA ASP A 140 0.99 5.51 32.89
C ASP A 140 2.12 4.59 33.36
N GLN A 141 3.25 4.49 32.65
CA GLN A 141 4.36 3.68 33.18
C GLN A 141 5.27 4.41 34.19
N TYR A 142 5.06 5.70 34.43
CA TYR A 142 5.90 6.50 35.36
C TYR A 142 5.21 6.92 36.67
N SER A 143 3.94 6.65 36.85
CA SER A 143 3.24 7.03 38.09
C SER A 143 3.35 6.00 39.22
N ASP A 144 3.83 4.78 38.97
CA ASP A 144 3.90 3.73 40.00
C ASP A 144 5.28 3.59 40.66
N ILE A 145 6.22 4.53 40.49
CA ILE A 145 7.53 4.56 41.12
C ILE A 145 7.71 5.83 41.98
N ALA A 146 6.66 6.27 42.62
CA ALA A 146 6.76 7.34 43.61
C ALA A 146 6.09 6.90 44.92
#